data_24bccb11226bea59e1645b5568e41d39
#
_entry.id   24bccb11226bea59e1645b5568e41d39
#
_cell.length_a   1.000
_cell.length_b   1.000
_cell.length_c   1.000
_cell.angle_alpha   90.00
_cell.angle_beta   90.00
_cell.angle_gamma   90.00
#
_symmetry.space_group_name_H-M   'P 1'
#
loop_
_entity.id
_entity.type
_entity.pdbx_description
1 polymer ?
#
loop_
_entity_poly.entity_id
_entity_poly.type
_entity_poly.pdbx_seq_one_letter_code
_entity_poly.pdbx_strand_id
1 'polypeptide(L)'
;MSKRSHKQTLVDEGTAGARFVAPIKEADGNHAAERLGASPETKPCKHPYLEAMVASTSDAMLALDEHFHILDFNPALGTTLGWSPEKTIGRRCSELLRCRNLNRMELCGTSSCPLVRVLEQKQPLPNEELIIGDTCEVSASVTPVALGNGQQQVVFTARDVSALKVANRVRANFVSMVSHELRTPLNSVNGFIDLLLQGHMGDLNVEQKKYLGYAQEGVQQLMSIVEDILFMTRSDVGQFEIKQQEVNFRVLAKQVVSGLEPQARKAGVLISKNIPSPTPMLYVDPQRMKQVLNNLVTNAIKFTPPEGTVTIGARPYNDQFVMISVTDTGYGIPLEDRQHIFERFYQSNHNQQSKMGGYGLGLSIAKLIVEQHGGTIDFDTTLNKGTTFYFTAPLYTGQSE
;
A
#
# COMPACT_ATOMS: atom_id res chain seq x y z
N MET A 1 -57.90 33.02 -20.62
CA MET A 1 -57.31 33.89 -21.66
C MET A 1 -55.84 33.93 -21.51
N SER A 2 -55.23 33.53 -22.40
CA SER A 2 -54.19 33.68 -23.39
C SER A 2 -53.02 32.73 -23.22
N LYS A 3 -52.89 31.85 -24.22
CA LYS A 3 -51.77 30.99 -24.52
C LYS A 3 -50.53 31.82 -24.91
N ARG A 4 -49.34 31.46 -24.47
CA ARG A 4 -48.11 31.62 -25.29
C ARG A 4 -47.17 30.39 -25.14
N SER A 5 -47.08 29.73 -26.25
CA SER A 5 -46.15 28.72 -26.67
C SER A 5 -44.72 29.26 -26.69
N HIS A 6 -43.75 28.53 -26.16
CA HIS A 6 -42.33 28.70 -26.51
C HIS A 6 -41.74 27.37 -26.95
N LYS A 7 -41.24 27.43 -28.15
CA LYS A 7 -40.59 26.39 -28.93
C LYS A 7 -39.34 25.86 -28.21
N GLN A 8 -39.24 24.53 -28.04
CA GLN A 8 -38.01 23.80 -27.82
C GLN A 8 -37.17 23.80 -29.12
N THR A 9 -35.96 24.32 -29.00
CA THR A 9 -34.90 24.13 -30.00
C THR A 9 -34.06 22.94 -29.55
N LEU A 10 -34.17 21.85 -30.26
CA LEU A 10 -33.27 20.69 -30.17
C LEU A 10 -31.92 21.11 -30.74
N VAL A 11 -30.87 21.00 -29.91
CA VAL A 11 -29.49 21.05 -30.36
C VAL A 11 -29.01 19.60 -30.46
N ASP A 12 -28.71 19.22 -31.67
CA ASP A 12 -28.21 17.93 -32.13
C ASP A 12 -26.73 17.82 -31.72
N GLU A 13 -26.38 16.98 -30.74
CA GLU A 13 -24.99 16.65 -30.43
C GLU A 13 -24.55 15.47 -31.31
N GLY A 14 -23.71 15.81 -32.28
CA GLY A 14 -23.13 14.89 -33.24
C GLY A 14 -22.22 13.86 -32.58
N THR A 15 -22.59 12.62 -32.74
CA THR A 15 -21.76 11.42 -32.49
C THR A 15 -20.53 11.42 -33.42
N ALA A 16 -19.34 11.57 -32.81
CA ALA A 16 -18.07 11.37 -33.52
C ALA A 16 -17.88 9.86 -33.79
N GLY A 17 -18.15 9.46 -34.99
CA GLY A 17 -17.97 8.11 -35.47
C GLY A 17 -16.50 7.71 -35.57
N ALA A 18 -16.18 6.54 -35.04
CA ALA A 18 -14.94 5.84 -35.26
C ALA A 18 -14.78 5.52 -36.75
N ARG A 19 -13.73 6.03 -37.37
CA ARG A 19 -13.35 5.66 -38.76
C ARG A 19 -12.70 4.28 -38.72
N PHE A 20 -13.43 3.30 -39.21
CA PHE A 20 -12.89 2.01 -39.66
C PHE A 20 -11.99 2.24 -40.86
N VAL A 21 -10.74 1.83 -40.75
CA VAL A 21 -9.82 1.74 -41.90
C VAL A 21 -10.17 0.47 -42.67
N ALA A 22 -10.51 0.63 -43.94
CA ALA A 22 -10.83 -0.45 -44.87
C ALA A 22 -9.58 -1.30 -45.19
N PRO A 23 -9.73 -2.62 -45.46
CA PRO A 23 -8.61 -3.48 -45.81
C PRO A 23 -8.01 -3.15 -47.16
N ILE A 24 -6.69 -3.11 -47.23
CA ILE A 24 -5.91 -2.94 -48.46
C ILE A 24 -6.04 -4.23 -49.27
N LYS A 25 -6.48 -4.10 -50.50
CA LYS A 25 -6.57 -5.16 -51.52
C LYS A 25 -5.16 -5.68 -51.82
N GLU A 26 -5.01 -6.99 -51.81
CA GLU A 26 -3.89 -7.71 -52.40
C GLU A 26 -3.88 -7.44 -53.93
N ALA A 27 -2.72 -7.03 -54.43
CA ALA A 27 -2.44 -6.97 -55.84
C ALA A 27 -1.59 -8.19 -56.24
N ASP A 28 -2.15 -9.05 -57.04
CA ASP A 28 -1.46 -10.14 -57.74
C ASP A 28 -0.36 -9.60 -58.65
N GLY A 29 0.80 -10.26 -58.60
CA GLY A 29 1.92 -9.96 -59.48
C GLY A 29 2.99 -11.03 -59.45
N ASN A 30 2.67 -12.16 -60.09
CA ASN A 30 3.61 -13.23 -60.48
C ASN A 30 4.56 -12.71 -61.55
N HIS A 31 5.89 -12.80 -61.40
CA HIS A 31 6.85 -13.24 -62.40
C HIS A 31 8.31 -13.10 -61.98
N ALA A 32 9.03 -14.18 -62.32
CA ALA A 32 10.47 -14.32 -62.53
C ALA A 32 11.32 -14.79 -61.31
N ALA A 33 11.46 -16.08 -61.32
CA ALA A 33 12.57 -16.82 -60.69
C ALA A 33 13.92 -16.54 -61.40
N GLU A 34 14.98 -16.90 -60.68
CA GLU A 34 16.38 -17.05 -61.08
C GLU A 34 17.29 -15.82 -60.91
N ARG A 35 18.09 -15.83 -59.83
CA ARG A 35 19.56 -15.99 -59.85
C ARG A 35 20.20 -15.85 -58.48
N LEU A 36 20.83 -17.00 -58.06
CA LEU A 36 22.09 -17.06 -57.34
C LEU A 36 22.29 -16.31 -55.98
N GLY A 37 22.23 -17.06 -54.92
CA GLY A 37 23.36 -17.15 -53.94
C GLY A 37 23.76 -15.85 -53.20
N ALA A 38 22.93 -15.40 -52.28
CA ALA A 38 23.42 -14.66 -51.11
C ALA A 38 22.44 -14.96 -49.98
N SER A 39 22.98 -15.45 -48.85
CA SER A 39 22.21 -15.53 -47.62
C SER A 39 21.56 -14.20 -47.33
N PRO A 40 20.26 -14.16 -47.05
CA PRO A 40 19.66 -12.91 -46.61
C PRO A 40 20.21 -12.55 -45.24
N GLU A 41 21.15 -11.63 -45.19
CA GLU A 41 21.37 -10.84 -43.99
C GLU A 41 20.01 -10.25 -43.63
N THR A 42 19.36 -10.79 -42.63
CA THR A 42 18.15 -10.23 -42.02
C THR A 42 18.50 -8.86 -41.48
N LYS A 43 18.31 -7.81 -42.33
CA LYS A 43 18.28 -6.43 -41.86
C LYS A 43 17.21 -6.37 -40.79
N PRO A 44 17.53 -5.92 -39.57
CA PRO A 44 16.51 -5.74 -38.53
C PRO A 44 15.42 -4.85 -39.09
N CYS A 45 14.17 -5.31 -39.06
CA CYS A 45 13.00 -4.48 -39.38
C CYS A 45 12.97 -3.31 -38.38
N LYS A 46 13.55 -2.20 -38.78
CA LYS A 46 13.43 -0.94 -38.01
C LYS A 46 11.98 -0.48 -38.14
N HIS A 47 11.20 -0.63 -37.08
CA HIS A 47 9.90 -0.01 -36.94
C HIS A 47 10.09 1.37 -36.35
N PRO A 48 10.09 2.45 -37.15
CA PRO A 48 10.36 3.81 -36.69
C PRO A 48 9.43 4.24 -35.54
N TYR A 49 8.22 3.70 -35.54
CA TYR A 49 7.24 3.96 -34.49
C TYR A 49 7.64 3.36 -33.14
N LEU A 50 8.15 2.13 -33.10
CA LEU A 50 8.63 1.49 -31.87
C LEU A 50 9.89 2.16 -31.32
N GLU A 51 10.82 2.54 -32.20
CA GLU A 51 12.00 3.31 -31.82
C GLU A 51 11.59 4.67 -31.20
N ALA A 52 10.64 5.35 -31.82
CA ALA A 52 10.12 6.61 -31.28
C ALA A 52 9.41 6.44 -29.92
N MET A 53 8.63 5.36 -29.76
CA MET A 53 8.00 5.05 -28.46
C MET A 53 9.02 4.82 -27.37
N VAL A 54 10.03 3.99 -27.60
CA VAL A 54 11.09 3.71 -26.62
C VAL A 54 11.93 4.96 -26.33
N ALA A 55 12.22 5.76 -27.36
CA ALA A 55 12.97 7.00 -27.19
C ALA A 55 12.21 8.10 -26.43
N SER A 56 10.87 8.08 -26.49
CA SER A 56 10.03 9.08 -25.83
C SER A 56 9.74 8.77 -24.36
N THR A 57 10.06 7.57 -23.87
CA THR A 57 9.85 7.22 -22.47
C THR A 57 10.89 7.92 -21.57
N SER A 58 10.43 8.42 -20.42
CA SER A 58 11.31 8.97 -19.38
C SER A 58 12.01 7.89 -18.54
N ASP A 59 11.48 6.66 -18.55
CA ASP A 59 12.06 5.55 -17.83
C ASP A 59 13.29 5.04 -18.57
N ALA A 60 14.38 4.80 -17.86
CA ALA A 60 15.61 4.23 -18.40
C ALA A 60 15.35 2.78 -18.84
N MET A 61 15.70 2.44 -20.07
CA MET A 61 15.50 1.09 -20.64
C MET A 61 16.81 0.55 -21.19
N LEU A 62 17.05 -0.74 -20.96
CA LEU A 62 18.27 -1.46 -21.33
C LEU A 62 17.91 -2.86 -21.81
N ALA A 63 18.41 -3.24 -22.99
CA ALA A 63 18.32 -4.59 -23.51
C ALA A 63 19.65 -5.33 -23.31
N LEU A 64 19.59 -6.56 -22.83
CA LEU A 64 20.73 -7.41 -22.50
C LEU A 64 20.60 -8.78 -23.17
N ASP A 65 21.75 -9.40 -23.53
CA ASP A 65 21.82 -10.80 -23.92
C ASP A 65 21.79 -11.75 -22.70
N GLU A 66 21.81 -13.03 -22.94
CA GLU A 66 21.84 -14.09 -21.91
C GLU A 66 23.12 -14.10 -21.06
N HIS A 67 24.18 -13.40 -21.50
CA HIS A 67 25.43 -13.21 -20.79
C HIS A 67 25.55 -11.85 -20.12
N PHE A 68 24.45 -11.07 -20.12
CA PHE A 68 24.34 -9.72 -19.55
C PHE A 68 25.21 -8.66 -20.25
N HIS A 69 25.54 -8.84 -21.55
CA HIS A 69 26.11 -7.79 -22.35
C HIS A 69 25.02 -6.87 -22.86
N ILE A 70 25.32 -5.59 -22.85
CA ILE A 70 24.41 -4.53 -23.27
C ILE A 70 24.27 -4.55 -24.79
N LEU A 71 23.05 -4.82 -25.26
CA LEU A 71 22.71 -4.83 -26.67
C LEU A 71 22.27 -3.46 -27.17
N ASP A 72 21.43 -2.80 -26.37
CA ASP A 72 20.89 -1.49 -26.71
C ASP A 72 20.35 -0.80 -25.45
N PHE A 73 20.13 0.54 -25.52
CA PHE A 73 19.50 1.33 -24.47
C PHE A 73 18.86 2.59 -25.03
N ASN A 74 17.83 3.09 -24.33
CA ASN A 74 17.14 4.29 -24.74
C ASN A 74 17.87 5.59 -24.31
N PRO A 75 17.56 6.74 -24.92
CA PRO A 75 18.19 8.04 -24.57
C PRO A 75 18.03 8.42 -23.09
N ALA A 76 16.92 8.01 -22.43
CA ALA A 76 16.70 8.31 -21.02
C ALA A 76 17.80 7.70 -20.14
N LEU A 77 18.19 6.43 -20.37
CA LEU A 77 19.30 5.81 -19.64
C LEU A 77 20.64 6.53 -19.90
N GLY A 78 20.89 6.88 -21.16
CA GLY A 78 22.09 7.66 -21.52
C GLY A 78 22.18 8.98 -20.78
N THR A 79 21.06 9.70 -20.66
CA THR A 79 20.99 10.98 -19.94
C THR A 79 21.14 10.78 -18.42
N THR A 80 20.48 9.80 -17.84
CA THR A 80 20.48 9.53 -16.38
C THR A 80 21.87 9.12 -15.87
N LEU A 81 22.59 8.29 -16.64
CA LEU A 81 23.88 7.72 -16.22
C LEU A 81 25.09 8.34 -16.94
N GLY A 82 24.87 9.28 -17.88
CA GLY A 82 25.94 9.89 -18.66
C GLY A 82 26.59 8.92 -19.64
N TRP A 83 25.85 7.94 -20.16
CA TRP A 83 26.38 6.91 -21.07
C TRP A 83 26.31 7.34 -22.53
N SER A 84 27.33 6.91 -23.30
CA SER A 84 27.29 7.02 -24.76
C SER A 84 27.29 5.64 -25.40
N PRO A 85 26.56 5.41 -26.52
CA PRO A 85 26.45 4.09 -27.16
C PRO A 85 27.79 3.45 -27.47
N GLU A 86 28.75 4.25 -27.96
CA GLU A 86 30.08 3.80 -28.37
C GLU A 86 30.90 3.18 -27.23
N LYS A 87 30.65 3.65 -25.97
CA LYS A 87 31.38 3.16 -24.78
C LYS A 87 30.62 2.11 -23.97
N THR A 88 29.36 1.86 -24.32
CA THR A 88 28.42 1.10 -23.49
C THR A 88 28.00 -0.20 -24.13
N ILE A 89 27.68 -0.19 -25.43
CA ILE A 89 27.22 -1.38 -26.15
C ILE A 89 28.31 -2.47 -26.17
N GLY A 90 27.92 -3.72 -25.91
CA GLY A 90 28.81 -4.88 -25.84
C GLY A 90 29.54 -5.08 -24.51
N ARG A 91 29.42 -4.14 -23.55
CA ARG A 91 29.99 -4.31 -22.21
C ARG A 91 29.03 -5.04 -21.28
N ARG A 92 29.58 -5.63 -20.21
CA ARG A 92 28.75 -6.26 -19.19
C ARG A 92 28.03 -5.22 -18.34
N CYS A 93 26.75 -5.47 -18.05
CA CYS A 93 25.95 -4.56 -17.24
C CYS A 93 26.52 -4.34 -15.82
N SER A 94 27.17 -5.35 -15.23
CA SER A 94 27.80 -5.26 -13.90
C SER A 94 28.90 -4.20 -13.80
N GLU A 95 29.60 -3.94 -14.90
CA GLU A 95 30.65 -2.93 -14.93
C GLU A 95 30.12 -1.50 -14.88
N LEU A 96 28.90 -1.31 -15.39
CA LEU A 96 28.30 0.00 -15.60
C LEU A 96 27.16 0.30 -14.63
N LEU A 97 26.21 -0.61 -14.43
CA LEU A 97 25.07 -0.42 -13.54
C LEU A 97 25.45 -0.49 -12.06
N ARG A 98 26.35 -1.41 -11.69
CA ARG A 98 26.79 -1.61 -10.30
C ARG A 98 25.60 -1.67 -9.33
N CYS A 99 24.63 -2.53 -9.65
CA CYS A 99 23.40 -2.65 -8.88
C CYS A 99 23.69 -3.02 -7.42
N ARG A 100 23.07 -2.30 -6.50
CA ARG A 100 23.10 -2.53 -5.05
C ARG A 100 21.69 -2.55 -4.50
N ASN A 101 21.49 -3.26 -3.40
CA ASN A 101 20.25 -3.14 -2.64
C ASN A 101 20.22 -1.83 -1.83
N LEU A 102 19.11 -1.54 -1.17
CA LEU A 102 18.96 -0.34 -0.33
C LEU A 102 19.94 -0.29 0.85
N ASN A 103 20.47 -1.44 1.29
CA ASN A 103 21.53 -1.55 2.30
C ASN A 103 22.94 -1.37 1.71
N ARG A 104 23.05 -0.94 0.44
CA ARG A 104 24.28 -0.76 -0.32
C ARG A 104 25.13 -2.00 -0.53
N MET A 105 24.55 -3.19 -0.34
CA MET A 105 25.22 -4.46 -0.67
C MET A 105 25.17 -4.67 -2.17
N GLU A 106 26.29 -5.12 -2.75
CA GLU A 106 26.42 -5.36 -4.18
C GLU A 106 25.59 -6.59 -4.60
N LEU A 107 24.78 -6.43 -5.63
CA LEU A 107 23.95 -7.51 -6.18
C LEU A 107 24.56 -8.14 -7.43
N CYS A 108 25.40 -7.40 -8.16
CA CYS A 108 26.01 -7.88 -9.40
C CYS A 108 26.85 -9.14 -9.19
N GLY A 109 26.60 -10.17 -9.99
CA GLY A 109 27.32 -11.46 -9.90
C GLY A 109 26.87 -12.37 -8.76
N THR A 110 25.82 -12.02 -8.03
CA THR A 110 25.22 -12.86 -6.98
C THR A 110 23.90 -13.48 -7.45
N SER A 111 23.41 -14.51 -6.75
CA SER A 111 22.07 -15.09 -6.95
C SER A 111 20.94 -14.10 -6.65
N SER A 112 21.23 -13.03 -5.91
CA SER A 112 20.28 -11.95 -5.61
C SER A 112 20.15 -10.91 -6.72
N CYS A 113 20.97 -11.00 -7.79
CA CYS A 113 20.87 -10.10 -8.92
C CYS A 113 19.52 -10.25 -9.63
N PRO A 114 18.74 -9.17 -9.83
CA PRO A 114 17.45 -9.23 -10.50
C PRO A 114 17.49 -9.87 -11.90
N LEU A 115 18.54 -9.61 -12.64
CA LEU A 115 18.75 -10.16 -13.98
C LEU A 115 18.98 -11.69 -13.95
N VAL A 116 19.78 -12.18 -12.99
CA VAL A 116 20.03 -13.61 -12.80
C VAL A 116 18.73 -14.33 -12.41
N ARG A 117 18.01 -13.78 -11.44
CA ARG A 117 16.74 -14.35 -10.96
C ARG A 117 15.71 -14.50 -12.08
N VAL A 118 15.60 -13.48 -12.95
CA VAL A 118 14.64 -13.50 -14.08
C VAL A 118 15.01 -14.54 -15.12
N LEU A 119 16.28 -14.71 -15.44
CA LEU A 119 16.72 -15.75 -16.39
C LEU A 119 16.52 -17.16 -15.83
N GLU A 120 16.78 -17.39 -14.55
CA GLU A 120 16.56 -18.67 -13.89
C GLU A 120 15.08 -19.03 -13.75
N GLN A 121 14.26 -18.07 -13.30
CA GLN A 121 12.84 -18.29 -13.02
C GLN A 121 11.96 -18.16 -14.27
N LYS A 122 12.46 -17.53 -15.33
CA LYS A 122 11.72 -17.21 -16.58
C LYS A 122 10.42 -16.44 -16.33
N GLN A 123 10.38 -15.68 -15.26
CA GLN A 123 9.25 -14.85 -14.87
C GLN A 123 9.68 -13.39 -14.75
N PRO A 124 8.81 -12.44 -15.14
CA PRO A 124 9.11 -11.03 -14.97
C PRO A 124 9.21 -10.67 -13.48
N LEU A 125 10.16 -9.81 -13.15
CA LEU A 125 10.33 -9.24 -11.82
C LEU A 125 9.84 -7.80 -11.84
N PRO A 126 8.69 -7.49 -11.23
CA PRO A 126 8.17 -6.12 -11.18
C PRO A 126 8.77 -5.33 -10.02
N ASN A 127 9.03 -4.04 -10.25
CA ASN A 127 9.22 -2.98 -9.23
C ASN A 127 10.12 -3.34 -8.04
N GLU A 128 11.35 -3.75 -8.30
CA GLU A 128 12.36 -3.91 -7.25
C GLU A 128 13.12 -2.59 -7.05
N GLU A 129 13.28 -2.15 -5.80
CA GLU A 129 14.03 -0.96 -5.48
C GLU A 129 15.53 -1.25 -5.41
N LEU A 130 16.31 -0.53 -6.22
CA LEU A 130 17.75 -0.71 -6.38
C LEU A 130 18.47 0.63 -6.35
N ILE A 131 19.76 0.58 -6.05
CA ILE A 131 20.69 1.67 -6.29
C ILE A 131 21.54 1.28 -7.49
N ILE A 132 21.53 2.11 -8.53
CA ILE A 132 22.39 1.95 -9.71
C ILE A 132 23.47 3.06 -9.73
N GLY A 133 24.66 2.69 -10.19
CA GLY A 133 25.82 3.59 -10.08
C GLY A 133 26.18 3.85 -8.62
N ASP A 134 26.51 5.11 -8.30
CA ASP A 134 26.92 5.47 -6.94
C ASP A 134 25.76 5.88 -6.04
N THR A 135 24.72 6.53 -6.59
CA THR A 135 23.68 7.18 -5.78
C THR A 135 22.28 7.19 -6.37
N CYS A 136 22.06 6.70 -7.60
CA CYS A 136 20.76 6.78 -8.25
C CYS A 136 19.82 5.69 -7.71
N GLU A 137 18.82 6.08 -6.93
CA GLU A 137 17.79 5.17 -6.45
C GLU A 137 16.71 4.99 -7.52
N VAL A 138 16.49 3.75 -7.96
CA VAL A 138 15.53 3.42 -9.02
C VAL A 138 14.53 2.38 -8.57
N SER A 139 13.33 2.45 -9.15
CA SER A 139 12.38 1.33 -9.16
C SER A 139 12.62 0.57 -10.48
N ALA A 140 13.15 -0.62 -10.39
CA ALA A 140 13.54 -1.43 -11.53
C ALA A 140 12.56 -2.57 -11.79
N SER A 141 12.26 -2.82 -13.07
CA SER A 141 11.53 -4.01 -13.52
C SER A 141 12.39 -4.75 -14.53
N VAL A 142 12.35 -6.07 -14.48
CA VAL A 142 13.13 -6.94 -15.35
C VAL A 142 12.21 -7.93 -16.04
N THR A 143 12.24 -7.99 -17.36
CA THR A 143 11.35 -8.84 -18.15
C THR A 143 12.16 -9.71 -19.10
N PRO A 144 12.00 -11.04 -19.09
CA PRO A 144 12.64 -11.93 -20.05
C PRO A 144 11.91 -11.84 -21.40
N VAL A 145 12.65 -11.81 -22.48
CA VAL A 145 12.15 -11.79 -23.86
C VAL A 145 12.73 -12.99 -24.62
N ALA A 146 11.84 -13.88 -25.07
CA ALA A 146 12.23 -15.00 -25.91
C ALA A 146 12.22 -14.56 -27.38
N LEU A 147 13.33 -14.73 -28.09
CA LEU A 147 13.41 -14.52 -29.53
C LEU A 147 13.08 -15.79 -30.30
N GLY A 148 12.54 -15.65 -31.51
CA GLY A 148 12.12 -16.77 -32.36
C GLY A 148 13.24 -17.75 -32.75
N ASN A 149 14.51 -17.42 -32.51
CA ASN A 149 15.70 -18.26 -32.74
C ASN A 149 16.14 -19.05 -31.52
N GLY A 150 15.37 -19.04 -30.42
CA GLY A 150 15.71 -19.72 -29.17
C GLY A 150 16.64 -18.95 -28.22
N GLN A 151 17.14 -17.78 -28.64
CA GLN A 151 17.91 -16.88 -27.77
C GLN A 151 17.01 -16.19 -26.76
N GLN A 152 17.52 -15.99 -25.56
CA GLN A 152 16.85 -15.21 -24.50
C GLN A 152 17.52 -13.85 -24.37
N GLN A 153 16.71 -12.85 -24.26
CA GLN A 153 17.13 -11.48 -23.92
C GLN A 153 16.40 -11.03 -22.67
N VAL A 154 16.94 -10.00 -22.05
CA VAL A 154 16.32 -9.39 -20.86
C VAL A 154 16.18 -7.90 -21.10
N VAL A 155 14.99 -7.39 -20.87
CA VAL A 155 14.73 -5.95 -20.84
C VAL A 155 14.69 -5.50 -19.39
N PHE A 156 15.60 -4.61 -19.04
CA PHE A 156 15.66 -3.93 -17.75
C PHE A 156 15.09 -2.53 -17.91
N THR A 157 14.09 -2.17 -17.11
CA THR A 157 13.55 -0.82 -17.05
C THR A 157 13.79 -0.25 -15.67
N ALA A 158 14.18 1.01 -15.59
CA ALA A 158 14.45 1.67 -14.32
C ALA A 158 13.87 3.09 -14.33
N ARG A 159 13.04 3.38 -13.34
CA ARG A 159 12.51 4.72 -13.08
C ARG A 159 13.30 5.35 -11.96
N ASP A 160 13.88 6.54 -12.20
CA ASP A 160 14.50 7.33 -11.14
C ASP A 160 13.42 7.79 -10.15
N VAL A 161 13.55 7.33 -8.91
CA VAL A 161 12.64 7.70 -7.81
C VAL A 161 13.33 8.60 -6.78
N SER A 162 14.55 9.04 -7.03
CA SER A 162 15.37 9.83 -6.10
C SER A 162 14.66 11.11 -5.68
N ALA A 163 14.14 11.89 -6.63
CA ALA A 163 13.43 13.14 -6.34
C ALA A 163 12.15 12.88 -5.53
N LEU A 164 11.40 11.84 -5.88
CA LEU A 164 10.18 11.44 -5.15
C LEU A 164 10.51 11.02 -3.72
N LYS A 165 11.56 10.22 -3.52
CA LYS A 165 12.01 9.79 -2.19
C LYS A 165 12.51 10.96 -1.34
N VAL A 166 13.25 11.91 -1.92
CA VAL A 166 13.66 13.14 -1.23
C VAL A 166 12.43 13.93 -0.80
N ALA A 167 11.48 14.18 -1.69
CA ALA A 167 10.25 14.89 -1.38
C ALA A 167 9.46 14.20 -0.25
N ASN A 168 9.31 12.89 -0.32
CA ASN A 168 8.61 12.10 0.71
C ASN A 168 9.37 12.16 2.06
N ARG A 169 10.71 12.09 2.05
CA ARG A 169 11.52 12.21 3.27
C ARG A 169 11.40 13.60 3.91
N VAL A 170 11.44 14.67 3.10
CA VAL A 170 11.21 16.05 3.58
C VAL A 170 9.82 16.18 4.19
N ARG A 171 8.79 15.65 3.53
CA ARG A 171 7.42 15.62 4.05
C ARG A 171 7.33 14.86 5.38
N ALA A 172 7.97 13.69 5.48
CA ALA A 172 7.98 12.89 6.71
C ALA A 172 8.68 13.61 7.87
N ASN A 173 9.82 14.24 7.61
CA ASN A 173 10.54 15.02 8.61
C ASN A 173 9.72 16.22 9.08
N PHE A 174 9.07 16.94 8.16
CA PHE A 174 8.18 18.06 8.50
C PHE A 174 7.03 17.61 9.40
N VAL A 175 6.31 16.55 9.03
CA VAL A 175 5.21 16.01 9.83
C VAL A 175 5.72 15.52 11.20
N SER A 176 6.90 14.90 11.26
CA SER A 176 7.50 14.46 12.53
C SER A 176 7.81 15.64 13.45
N MET A 177 8.36 16.73 12.91
CA MET A 177 8.64 17.95 13.67
C MET A 177 7.35 18.60 14.20
N VAL A 178 6.36 18.81 13.32
CA VAL A 178 5.06 19.41 13.70
C VAL A 178 4.38 18.57 14.79
N SER A 179 4.43 17.25 14.67
CA SER A 179 3.81 16.38 15.68
C SER A 179 4.51 16.43 17.02
N HIS A 180 5.84 16.58 17.06
CA HIS A 180 6.57 16.80 18.30
C HIS A 180 6.17 18.12 18.95
N GLU A 181 6.09 19.20 18.15
CA GLU A 181 5.68 20.52 18.61
C GLU A 181 4.21 20.58 19.09
N LEU A 182 3.34 19.73 18.50
CA LEU A 182 1.95 19.62 18.96
C LEU A 182 1.81 18.76 20.23
N ARG A 183 2.64 17.70 20.38
CA ARG A 183 2.55 16.81 21.54
C ARG A 183 2.88 17.52 22.85
N THR A 184 3.85 18.41 22.84
CA THR A 184 4.28 19.15 24.04
C THR A 184 3.17 19.99 24.68
N PRO A 185 2.48 20.90 23.94
CA PRO A 185 1.37 21.66 24.52
C PRO A 185 0.17 20.77 24.87
N LEU A 186 -0.13 19.73 24.10
CA LEU A 186 -1.22 18.79 24.40
C LEU A 186 -0.97 18.04 25.71
N ASN A 187 0.25 17.57 25.93
CA ASN A 187 0.64 16.94 27.19
C ASN A 187 0.51 17.89 28.39
N SER A 188 0.89 19.16 28.20
CA SER A 188 0.74 20.18 29.25
C SER A 188 -0.74 20.43 29.59
N VAL A 189 -1.59 20.58 28.56
CA VAL A 189 -3.05 20.75 28.76
C VAL A 189 -3.65 19.54 29.45
N ASN A 190 -3.31 18.31 29.00
CA ASN A 190 -3.76 17.08 29.67
C ASN A 190 -3.32 17.02 31.13
N GLY A 191 -2.07 17.37 31.41
CA GLY A 191 -1.54 17.40 32.78
C GLY A 191 -2.28 18.38 33.69
N PHE A 192 -2.62 19.58 33.19
CA PHE A 192 -3.43 20.53 33.95
C PHE A 192 -4.86 20.02 34.21
N ILE A 193 -5.47 19.39 33.23
CA ILE A 193 -6.80 18.78 33.38
C ILE A 193 -6.74 17.65 34.44
N ASP A 194 -5.70 16.80 34.40
CA ASP A 194 -5.50 15.74 35.38
C ASP A 194 -5.35 16.29 36.83
N LEU A 195 -4.54 17.33 36.99
CA LEU A 195 -4.36 17.97 38.30
C LEU A 195 -5.66 18.54 38.87
N LEU A 196 -6.49 19.14 38.01
CA LEU A 196 -7.82 19.64 38.39
C LEU A 196 -8.77 18.49 38.76
N LEU A 197 -8.84 17.43 37.93
CA LEU A 197 -9.71 16.27 38.19
C LEU A 197 -9.33 15.49 39.45
N GLN A 198 -8.03 15.44 39.80
CA GLN A 198 -7.52 14.82 41.03
C GLN A 198 -7.76 15.67 42.29
N GLY A 199 -8.29 16.90 42.14
CA GLY A 199 -8.59 17.77 43.29
C GLY A 199 -7.40 18.52 43.89
N HIS A 200 -6.22 18.50 43.24
CA HIS A 200 -5.04 19.22 43.73
C HIS A 200 -5.20 20.74 43.78
N MET A 201 -6.19 21.29 43.08
CA MET A 201 -6.48 22.73 43.01
C MET A 201 -7.80 23.10 43.71
N GLY A 202 -8.32 22.21 44.54
CA GLY A 202 -9.60 22.38 45.26
C GLY A 202 -10.69 21.45 44.69
N ASP A 203 -11.83 21.38 45.42
CA ASP A 203 -12.96 20.54 45.06
C ASP A 203 -13.70 21.06 43.85
N LEU A 204 -13.95 20.19 42.89
CA LEU A 204 -14.75 20.48 41.68
C LEU A 204 -16.20 20.06 41.92
N ASN A 205 -17.14 20.85 41.44
CA ASN A 205 -18.53 20.45 41.35
C ASN A 205 -18.76 19.42 40.23
N VAL A 206 -19.95 18.82 40.22
CA VAL A 206 -20.31 17.75 39.26
C VAL A 206 -20.20 18.20 37.79
N GLU A 207 -20.64 19.42 37.50
CA GLU A 207 -20.60 19.98 36.16
C GLU A 207 -19.16 20.25 35.69
N GLN A 208 -18.33 20.84 36.58
CA GLN A 208 -16.92 21.06 36.29
C GLN A 208 -16.16 19.74 35.98
N LYS A 209 -16.39 18.70 36.77
CA LYS A 209 -15.82 17.36 36.51
C LYS A 209 -16.27 16.84 35.14
N LYS A 210 -17.53 17.01 34.79
CA LYS A 210 -18.08 16.59 33.50
C LYS A 210 -17.43 17.31 32.33
N TYR A 211 -17.31 18.63 32.36
CA TYR A 211 -16.70 19.41 31.27
C TYR A 211 -15.19 19.19 31.17
N LEU A 212 -14.48 19.03 32.29
CA LEU A 212 -13.08 18.66 32.28
C LEU A 212 -12.86 17.26 31.69
N GLY A 213 -13.74 16.31 31.98
CA GLY A 213 -13.73 14.99 31.35
C GLY A 213 -13.88 15.07 29.82
N TYR A 214 -14.82 15.90 29.31
CA TYR A 214 -14.94 16.13 27.88
C TYR A 214 -13.70 16.78 27.26
N ALA A 215 -13.09 17.73 27.95
CA ALA A 215 -11.86 18.37 27.50
C ALA A 215 -10.69 17.36 27.46
N GLN A 216 -10.57 16.49 28.46
CA GLN A 216 -9.58 15.43 28.50
C GLN A 216 -9.76 14.43 27.36
N GLU A 217 -10.99 13.96 27.13
CA GLU A 217 -11.30 13.08 25.98
C GLU A 217 -10.89 13.75 24.66
N GLY A 218 -11.17 15.04 24.48
CA GLY A 218 -10.79 15.81 23.29
C GLY A 218 -9.26 15.90 23.09
N VAL A 219 -8.50 16.15 24.15
CA VAL A 219 -7.04 16.20 24.09
C VAL A 219 -6.45 14.83 23.76
N GLN A 220 -6.93 13.76 24.39
CA GLN A 220 -6.50 12.40 24.10
C GLN A 220 -6.79 12.00 22.66
N GLN A 221 -7.94 12.42 22.15
CA GLN A 221 -8.31 12.20 20.75
C GLN A 221 -7.38 12.92 19.77
N LEU A 222 -7.02 14.20 20.05
CA LEU A 222 -6.04 14.93 19.24
C LEU A 222 -4.67 14.28 19.26
N MET A 223 -4.20 13.80 20.42
CA MET A 223 -2.94 13.09 20.54
C MET A 223 -2.92 11.80 19.68
N SER A 224 -4.02 11.04 19.70
CA SER A 224 -4.15 9.84 18.86
C SER A 224 -4.06 10.16 17.37
N ILE A 225 -4.69 11.24 16.91
CA ILE A 225 -4.63 11.66 15.48
C ILE A 225 -3.20 12.05 15.09
N VAL A 226 -2.52 12.81 15.92
CA VAL A 226 -1.13 13.22 15.69
C VAL A 226 -0.23 11.98 15.56
N GLU A 227 -0.41 10.98 16.42
CA GLU A 227 0.32 9.72 16.36
C GLU A 227 0.00 8.90 15.10
N ASP A 228 -1.27 8.85 14.71
CA ASP A 228 -1.73 8.17 13.50
C ASP A 228 -1.13 8.81 12.23
N ILE A 229 -1.12 10.13 12.13
CA ILE A 229 -0.51 10.86 11.01
C ILE A 229 1.02 10.60 10.95
N LEU A 230 1.69 10.65 12.11
CA LEU A 230 3.11 10.33 12.21
C LEU A 230 3.42 8.91 11.74
N PHE A 231 2.61 7.96 12.20
CA PHE A 231 2.78 6.56 11.86
C PHE A 231 2.69 6.35 10.35
N MET A 232 1.65 6.89 9.71
CA MET A 232 1.45 6.79 8.26
C MET A 232 2.59 7.43 7.48
N THR A 233 3.03 8.61 7.90
CA THR A 233 4.08 9.36 7.19
C THR A 233 5.43 8.66 7.25
N ARG A 234 5.77 8.05 8.39
CA ARG A 234 7.00 7.24 8.54
C ARG A 234 6.96 5.96 7.72
N SER A 235 5.80 5.35 7.62
CA SER A 235 5.62 4.16 6.79
C SER A 235 5.77 4.46 5.29
N ASP A 236 5.27 5.61 4.82
CA ASP A 236 5.40 6.03 3.41
C ASP A 236 6.86 6.20 2.95
N VAL A 237 7.80 6.41 3.87
CA VAL A 237 9.24 6.53 3.58
C VAL A 237 10.06 5.30 3.98
N GLY A 238 9.38 4.19 4.33
CA GLY A 238 10.06 2.96 4.73
C GLY A 238 10.85 3.06 6.04
N GLN A 239 10.62 4.09 6.86
CA GLN A 239 11.30 4.32 8.14
C GLN A 239 10.56 3.68 9.32
N PHE A 240 9.78 2.65 9.04
CA PHE A 240 9.01 1.97 10.06
C PHE A 240 9.64 0.62 10.40
N GLU A 241 10.13 0.49 11.62
CA GLU A 241 10.63 -0.78 12.17
C GLU A 241 9.54 -1.47 12.99
N ILE A 242 9.23 -2.71 12.63
CA ILE A 242 8.38 -3.61 13.39
C ILE A 242 9.29 -4.40 14.35
N LYS A 243 8.98 -4.34 15.64
CA LYS A 243 9.67 -5.13 16.66
C LYS A 243 8.87 -6.38 16.96
N GLN A 244 9.03 -7.39 16.11
CA GLN A 244 8.34 -8.67 16.26
C GLN A 244 8.88 -9.42 17.46
N GLN A 245 7.97 -10.01 18.22
CA GLN A 245 8.28 -10.90 19.33
C GLN A 245 7.16 -11.93 19.54
N GLU A 246 7.43 -12.92 20.35
CA GLU A 246 6.44 -13.94 20.71
C GLU A 246 5.32 -13.33 21.56
N VAL A 247 4.08 -13.47 21.10
CA VAL A 247 2.88 -12.88 21.72
C VAL A 247 1.78 -13.92 21.86
N ASN A 248 1.28 -14.14 23.07
CA ASN A 248 0.08 -14.94 23.27
C ASN A 248 -1.17 -14.13 22.90
N PHE A 249 -1.87 -14.57 21.85
CA PHE A 249 -3.03 -13.85 21.34
C PHE A 249 -4.15 -13.68 22.36
N ARG A 250 -4.41 -14.68 23.23
CA ARG A 250 -5.45 -14.61 24.27
C ARG A 250 -5.15 -13.48 25.28
N VAL A 251 -3.88 -13.32 25.64
CA VAL A 251 -3.45 -12.24 26.56
C VAL A 251 -3.67 -10.88 25.90
N LEU A 252 -3.27 -10.74 24.65
CA LEU A 252 -3.46 -9.51 23.86
C LEU A 252 -4.93 -9.15 23.72
N ALA A 253 -5.78 -10.10 23.30
CA ALA A 253 -7.21 -9.90 23.18
C ALA A 253 -7.89 -9.54 24.52
N LYS A 254 -7.43 -10.15 25.64
CA LYS A 254 -7.91 -9.79 26.97
C LYS A 254 -7.60 -8.34 27.32
N GLN A 255 -6.39 -7.87 27.03
CA GLN A 255 -6.00 -6.47 27.28
C GLN A 255 -6.85 -5.48 26.48
N VAL A 256 -7.11 -5.78 25.20
CA VAL A 256 -7.97 -4.94 24.34
C VAL A 256 -9.41 -4.90 24.88
N VAL A 257 -9.99 -6.06 25.19
CA VAL A 257 -11.35 -6.13 25.71
C VAL A 257 -11.48 -5.37 27.03
N SER A 258 -10.56 -5.57 27.98
CA SER A 258 -10.59 -4.85 29.26
C SER A 258 -10.47 -3.34 29.11
N GLY A 259 -9.71 -2.86 28.10
CA GLY A 259 -9.60 -1.42 27.81
C GLY A 259 -10.86 -0.82 27.18
N LEU A 260 -11.59 -1.59 26.38
CA LEU A 260 -12.76 -1.13 25.65
C LEU A 260 -14.11 -1.47 26.30
N GLU A 261 -14.10 -2.28 27.37
CA GLU A 261 -15.30 -2.67 28.09
C GLU A 261 -16.15 -1.49 28.61
N PRO A 262 -15.55 -0.41 29.18
CA PRO A 262 -16.33 0.77 29.60
C PRO A 262 -17.07 1.43 28.41
N GLN A 263 -16.41 1.53 27.25
CA GLN A 263 -16.99 2.11 26.05
C GLN A 263 -18.12 1.22 25.51
N ALA A 264 -17.92 -0.10 25.47
CA ALA A 264 -18.94 -1.06 25.04
C ALA A 264 -20.17 -1.03 25.93
N ARG A 265 -20.00 -0.98 27.27
CA ARG A 265 -21.10 -0.83 28.23
C ARG A 265 -21.88 0.47 28.02
N LYS A 266 -21.17 1.59 27.77
CA LYS A 266 -21.80 2.90 27.48
C LYS A 266 -22.63 2.83 26.18
N ALA A 267 -22.19 2.07 25.19
CA ALA A 267 -22.90 1.81 23.93
C ALA A 267 -23.99 0.73 24.04
N GLY A 268 -24.09 0.00 25.14
CA GLY A 268 -25.02 -1.13 25.29
C GLY A 268 -24.62 -2.36 24.48
N VAL A 269 -23.34 -2.54 24.14
CA VAL A 269 -22.81 -3.61 23.29
C VAL A 269 -22.08 -4.64 24.11
N LEU A 270 -22.31 -5.94 23.86
CA LEU A 270 -21.62 -7.04 24.51
C LEU A 270 -20.34 -7.43 23.73
N ILE A 271 -19.19 -7.50 24.42
CA ILE A 271 -17.95 -8.02 23.83
C ILE A 271 -17.74 -9.48 24.25
N SER A 272 -17.55 -10.36 23.29
CA SER A 272 -17.26 -11.79 23.49
C SER A 272 -15.94 -12.21 22.83
N LYS A 273 -15.40 -13.37 23.21
CA LYS A 273 -14.17 -13.94 22.68
C LYS A 273 -14.38 -15.39 22.26
N ASN A 274 -14.02 -15.72 21.04
CA ASN A 274 -14.00 -17.08 20.50
C ASN A 274 -12.57 -17.44 20.07
N ILE A 275 -11.72 -17.75 21.04
CA ILE A 275 -10.28 -18.03 20.85
C ILE A 275 -10.05 -19.51 21.20
N PRO A 276 -9.46 -20.32 20.30
CA PRO A 276 -9.25 -21.76 20.51
C PRO A 276 -8.27 -22.04 21.66
N SER A 277 -8.34 -23.24 22.19
CA SER A 277 -7.37 -23.78 23.12
C SER A 277 -6.78 -25.06 22.49
N PRO A 278 -5.42 -25.17 22.35
CA PRO A 278 -4.42 -24.19 22.76
C PRO A 278 -4.49 -22.87 21.97
N THR A 279 -4.10 -21.78 22.63
CA THR A 279 -4.10 -20.44 22.01
C THR A 279 -2.91 -20.30 21.07
N PRO A 280 -3.09 -19.75 19.85
CA PRO A 280 -1.99 -19.54 18.94
C PRO A 280 -0.99 -18.52 19.51
N MET A 281 0.30 -18.83 19.36
CA MET A 281 1.41 -17.90 19.60
C MET A 281 1.73 -17.17 18.32
N LEU A 282 1.78 -15.86 18.37
CA LEU A 282 2.05 -14.99 17.23
C LEU A 282 3.49 -14.50 17.27
N TYR A 283 4.06 -14.21 16.10
CA TYR A 283 5.32 -13.51 15.97
C TYR A 283 5.09 -12.10 15.42
N VAL A 284 4.76 -11.16 16.30
CA VAL A 284 4.26 -9.82 15.94
C VAL A 284 4.77 -8.74 16.89
N ASP A 285 4.68 -7.48 16.49
CA ASP A 285 4.82 -6.34 17.39
C ASP A 285 3.54 -6.18 18.23
N PRO A 286 3.62 -6.38 19.56
CA PRO A 286 2.44 -6.39 20.42
C PRO A 286 1.73 -5.05 20.50
N GLN A 287 2.46 -3.93 20.43
CA GLN A 287 1.86 -2.60 20.48
C GLN A 287 1.08 -2.31 19.20
N ARG A 288 1.66 -2.65 18.05
CA ARG A 288 1.02 -2.47 16.74
C ARG A 288 -0.17 -3.41 16.56
N MET A 289 -0.02 -4.66 16.96
CA MET A 289 -1.14 -5.61 16.88
C MET A 289 -2.29 -5.22 17.83
N LYS A 290 -1.98 -4.67 19.00
CA LYS A 290 -2.98 -4.08 19.89
C LYS A 290 -3.69 -2.89 19.22
N GLN A 291 -2.96 -2.06 18.47
CA GLN A 291 -3.53 -0.94 17.72
C GLN A 291 -4.50 -1.43 16.62
N VAL A 292 -4.15 -2.50 15.87
CA VAL A 292 -5.06 -3.14 14.90
C VAL A 292 -6.36 -3.56 15.58
N LEU A 293 -6.25 -4.33 16.66
CA LEU A 293 -7.44 -4.82 17.39
C LEU A 293 -8.27 -3.68 17.97
N ASN A 294 -7.65 -2.65 18.54
CA ASN A 294 -8.35 -1.47 19.05
C ASN A 294 -9.14 -0.78 17.93
N ASN A 295 -8.54 -0.57 16.77
CA ASN A 295 -9.20 0.06 15.63
C ASN A 295 -10.42 -0.74 15.15
N LEU A 296 -10.26 -2.06 15.02
CA LEU A 296 -11.36 -2.92 14.56
C LEU A 296 -12.47 -3.03 15.60
N VAL A 297 -12.13 -3.24 16.89
CA VAL A 297 -13.12 -3.40 17.96
C VAL A 297 -13.85 -2.07 18.25
N THR A 298 -13.14 -0.95 18.24
CA THR A 298 -13.77 0.37 18.42
C THR A 298 -14.74 0.69 17.29
N ASN A 299 -14.40 0.36 16.04
CA ASN A 299 -15.30 0.47 14.90
C ASN A 299 -16.52 -0.46 15.08
N ALA A 300 -16.30 -1.70 15.46
CA ALA A 300 -17.38 -2.66 15.71
C ALA A 300 -18.36 -2.14 16.79
N ILE A 301 -17.85 -1.64 17.93
CA ILE A 301 -18.70 -1.05 18.98
C ILE A 301 -19.49 0.16 18.45
N LYS A 302 -18.83 1.01 17.68
CA LYS A 302 -19.42 2.25 17.14
C LYS A 302 -20.60 1.98 16.19
N PHE A 303 -20.49 0.95 15.36
CA PHE A 303 -21.49 0.64 14.33
C PHE A 303 -22.46 -0.48 14.71
N THR A 304 -22.37 -0.98 15.93
CA THR A 304 -23.32 -1.94 16.49
C THR A 304 -24.40 -1.22 17.32
N PRO A 305 -25.69 -1.46 17.07
CA PRO A 305 -26.78 -0.90 17.88
C PRO A 305 -26.72 -1.47 19.31
N PRO A 306 -27.37 -0.79 20.29
CA PRO A 306 -27.57 -1.36 21.63
C PRO A 306 -28.14 -2.78 21.58
N GLU A 307 -27.72 -3.62 22.54
CA GLU A 307 -28.03 -5.05 22.63
C GLU A 307 -27.31 -5.93 21.59
N GLY A 308 -26.53 -5.33 20.69
CA GLY A 308 -25.70 -6.08 19.75
C GLY A 308 -24.43 -6.65 20.38
N THR A 309 -23.71 -7.44 19.59
CA THR A 309 -22.53 -8.19 20.05
C THR A 309 -21.34 -7.96 19.14
N VAL A 310 -20.16 -7.81 19.75
CA VAL A 310 -18.86 -7.80 19.09
C VAL A 310 -18.06 -9.02 19.55
N THR A 311 -17.60 -9.84 18.61
CA THR A 311 -16.87 -11.09 18.91
C THR A 311 -15.46 -11.02 18.33
N ILE A 312 -14.44 -11.22 19.18
CA ILE A 312 -13.05 -11.39 18.75
C ILE A 312 -12.78 -12.88 18.62
N GLY A 313 -12.40 -13.34 17.42
CA GLY A 313 -12.11 -14.72 17.10
C GLY A 313 -10.69 -14.95 16.64
N ALA A 314 -10.25 -16.22 16.71
CA ALA A 314 -9.03 -16.67 16.06
C ALA A 314 -9.24 -18.10 15.56
N ARG A 315 -8.69 -18.42 14.39
CA ARG A 315 -8.69 -19.78 13.82
C ARG A 315 -7.39 -20.02 13.03
N PRO A 316 -6.91 -21.25 12.94
CA PRO A 316 -5.83 -21.58 12.03
C PRO A 316 -6.17 -21.15 10.60
N TYR A 317 -5.20 -20.63 9.87
CA TYR A 317 -5.34 -20.27 8.46
C TYR A 317 -4.49 -21.18 7.58
N ASN A 318 -3.20 -21.29 7.89
CA ASN A 318 -2.24 -22.23 7.33
C ASN A 318 -1.10 -22.48 8.32
N ASP A 319 -0.04 -23.16 7.89
CA ASP A 319 1.10 -23.51 8.76
C ASP A 319 1.93 -22.29 9.23
N GLN A 320 1.79 -21.14 8.57
CA GLN A 320 2.56 -19.94 8.86
C GLN A 320 1.72 -18.82 9.48
N PHE A 321 0.40 -18.84 9.29
CA PHE A 321 -0.49 -17.75 9.70
C PHE A 321 -1.71 -18.26 10.45
N VAL A 322 -2.17 -17.43 11.38
CA VAL A 322 -3.47 -17.55 12.03
C VAL A 322 -4.39 -16.42 11.50
N MET A 323 -5.65 -16.74 11.29
CA MET A 323 -6.68 -15.75 10.97
C MET A 323 -7.31 -15.25 12.25
N ILE A 324 -7.28 -13.95 12.44
CA ILE A 324 -7.93 -13.23 13.54
C ILE A 324 -9.12 -12.48 12.98
N SER A 325 -10.25 -12.51 13.68
CA SER A 325 -11.47 -11.85 13.25
C SER A 325 -12.10 -11.00 14.35
N VAL A 326 -12.74 -9.91 13.93
CA VAL A 326 -13.62 -9.07 14.74
C VAL A 326 -14.96 -9.03 14.03
N THR A 327 -15.98 -9.66 14.62
CA THR A 327 -17.33 -9.76 14.06
C THR A 327 -18.28 -8.91 14.89
N ASP A 328 -19.06 -8.07 14.23
CA ASP A 328 -20.13 -7.29 14.84
C ASP A 328 -21.51 -7.68 14.27
N THR A 329 -22.56 -7.37 15.04
CA THR A 329 -23.96 -7.52 14.61
C THR A 329 -24.56 -6.15 14.26
N GLY A 330 -23.75 -5.28 13.64
CA GLY A 330 -24.08 -3.90 13.35
C GLY A 330 -24.81 -3.67 12.03
N TYR A 331 -24.76 -2.44 11.56
CA TYR A 331 -25.50 -2.03 10.37
C TYR A 331 -24.92 -2.59 9.06
N GLY A 332 -23.71 -3.15 9.08
CA GLY A 332 -22.99 -3.56 7.88
C GLY A 332 -22.48 -2.39 7.06
N ILE A 333 -21.84 -2.69 5.92
CA ILE A 333 -21.21 -1.69 5.04
C ILE A 333 -21.96 -1.64 3.70
N PRO A 334 -22.47 -0.47 3.28
CA PRO A 334 -23.09 -0.27 1.97
C PRO A 334 -22.15 -0.65 0.82
N LEU A 335 -22.72 -1.09 -0.29
CA LEU A 335 -21.95 -1.57 -1.44
C LEU A 335 -20.99 -0.50 -2.00
N GLU A 336 -21.43 0.74 -2.05
CA GLU A 336 -20.68 1.89 -2.54
C GLU A 336 -19.46 2.24 -1.68
N ASP A 337 -19.51 1.95 -0.36
CA ASP A 337 -18.42 2.25 0.56
C ASP A 337 -17.32 1.16 0.56
N ARG A 338 -17.65 -0.07 0.13
CA ARG A 338 -16.79 -1.26 0.30
C ARG A 338 -15.41 -1.12 -0.33
N GLN A 339 -15.29 -0.44 -1.47
CA GLN A 339 -14.02 -0.25 -2.15
C GLN A 339 -13.13 0.78 -1.47
N HIS A 340 -13.71 1.67 -0.64
CA HIS A 340 -13.05 2.84 -0.09
C HIS A 340 -12.75 2.76 1.40
N ILE A 341 -13.30 1.76 2.15
CA ILE A 341 -13.19 1.74 3.63
C ILE A 341 -11.76 1.63 4.15
N PHE A 342 -10.82 1.15 3.36
CA PHE A 342 -9.39 1.12 3.69
C PHE A 342 -8.61 2.33 3.18
N GLU A 343 -9.27 3.25 2.45
CA GLU A 343 -8.63 4.48 2.01
C GLU A 343 -8.43 5.45 3.19
N ARG A 344 -7.38 6.23 3.10
CA ARG A 344 -7.04 7.23 4.13
C ARG A 344 -8.07 8.35 4.12
N PHE A 345 -8.52 8.76 5.31
CA PHE A 345 -9.51 9.83 5.53
C PHE A 345 -10.91 9.53 4.95
N TYR A 346 -11.16 8.32 4.50
CA TYR A 346 -12.49 7.96 4.00
C TYR A 346 -13.49 7.81 5.14
N GLN A 347 -14.66 8.39 4.96
CA GLN A 347 -15.81 8.30 5.87
C GLN A 347 -17.07 8.10 5.05
N SER A 348 -17.90 7.13 5.42
CA SER A 348 -19.20 6.91 4.79
C SER A 348 -20.16 8.06 5.10
N ASN A 349 -20.76 8.64 4.06
CA ASN A 349 -21.74 9.71 4.18
C ASN A 349 -23.12 9.23 4.67
N HIS A 350 -23.35 7.90 4.69
CA HIS A 350 -24.67 7.30 4.98
C HIS A 350 -24.98 7.18 6.48
N ASN A 351 -23.99 7.34 7.36
CA ASN A 351 -24.17 7.20 8.79
C ASN A 351 -24.37 8.55 9.51
N GLN A 352 -25.35 9.36 9.05
CA GLN A 352 -25.74 10.61 9.74
C GLN A 352 -26.25 10.40 11.19
N GLN A 353 -26.54 9.15 11.59
CA GLN A 353 -26.99 8.85 12.95
C GLN A 353 -25.86 8.67 13.96
N SER A 354 -24.65 8.38 13.55
CA SER A 354 -23.51 8.32 14.48
C SER A 354 -22.78 9.66 14.51
N LYS A 355 -23.21 10.58 15.38
CA LYS A 355 -22.44 11.78 15.78
C LYS A 355 -21.07 11.46 16.42
N MET A 356 -20.67 10.21 16.46
CA MET A 356 -19.37 9.74 16.90
C MET A 356 -18.36 9.76 15.76
N GLY A 357 -17.74 10.93 15.55
CA GLY A 357 -16.72 11.16 14.55
C GLY A 357 -15.53 10.19 14.69
N GLY A 358 -15.03 9.71 13.56
CA GLY A 358 -13.70 9.15 13.40
C GLY A 358 -13.07 9.91 12.24
N TYR A 359 -11.74 9.91 12.12
CA TYR A 359 -11.05 10.68 11.08
C TYR A 359 -10.77 9.86 9.81
N GLY A 360 -11.31 8.64 9.72
CA GLY A 360 -11.08 7.76 8.56
C GLY A 360 -9.66 7.19 8.47
N LEU A 361 -8.93 7.15 9.58
CA LEU A 361 -7.54 6.67 9.61
C LEU A 361 -7.41 5.24 10.17
N GLY A 362 -8.30 4.82 11.07
CA GLY A 362 -8.15 3.57 11.82
C GLY A 362 -8.05 2.32 10.95
N LEU A 363 -8.90 2.17 9.92
CA LEU A 363 -8.86 0.98 9.04
C LEU A 363 -7.65 0.99 8.10
N SER A 364 -7.24 2.14 7.57
CA SER A 364 -6.04 2.26 6.75
C SER A 364 -4.77 1.97 7.56
N ILE A 365 -4.72 2.38 8.84
CA ILE A 365 -3.64 2.04 9.76
C ILE A 365 -3.63 0.55 10.09
N ALA A 366 -4.80 -0.04 10.36
CA ALA A 366 -4.90 -1.48 10.60
C ALA A 366 -4.39 -2.28 9.41
N LYS A 367 -4.77 -1.91 8.18
CA LYS A 367 -4.28 -2.52 6.95
C LYS A 367 -2.77 -2.40 6.84
N LEU A 368 -2.23 -1.21 7.01
CA LEU A 368 -0.80 -0.96 6.94
C LEU A 368 0.00 -1.82 7.94
N ILE A 369 -0.44 -1.88 9.20
CA ILE A 369 0.21 -2.69 10.23
C ILE A 369 0.19 -4.18 9.86
N VAL A 370 -0.95 -4.70 9.41
CA VAL A 370 -1.09 -6.11 9.02
C VAL A 370 -0.18 -6.44 7.83
N GLU A 371 -0.17 -5.60 6.79
CA GLU A 371 0.68 -5.77 5.61
C GLU A 371 2.17 -5.72 5.96
N GLN A 372 2.58 -4.86 6.87
CA GLN A 372 3.96 -4.79 7.36
C GLN A 372 4.38 -6.04 8.16
N HIS A 373 3.43 -6.79 8.73
CA HIS A 373 3.68 -8.09 9.35
C HIS A 373 3.63 -9.26 8.35
N GLY A 374 3.50 -8.98 7.04
CA GLY A 374 3.38 -10.00 5.99
C GLY A 374 1.99 -10.64 5.91
N GLY A 375 1.01 -10.09 6.60
CA GLY A 375 -0.38 -10.56 6.58
C GLY A 375 -1.26 -9.84 5.56
N THR A 376 -2.51 -10.24 5.51
CA THR A 376 -3.58 -9.63 4.72
C THR A 376 -4.77 -9.28 5.60
N ILE A 377 -5.51 -8.24 5.28
CA ILE A 377 -6.75 -7.84 5.95
C ILE A 377 -7.87 -7.69 4.93
N ASP A 378 -9.05 -8.19 5.27
CA ASP A 378 -10.24 -8.10 4.44
C ASP A 378 -11.51 -8.14 5.33
N PHE A 379 -12.69 -8.13 4.73
CA PHE A 379 -13.95 -8.15 5.45
C PHE A 379 -15.07 -8.83 4.68
N ASP A 380 -16.01 -9.41 5.43
CA ASP A 380 -17.31 -9.88 4.95
C ASP A 380 -18.41 -9.04 5.61
N THR A 381 -19.36 -8.54 4.82
CA THR A 381 -20.42 -7.68 5.35
C THR A 381 -21.74 -7.91 4.65
N THR A 382 -22.82 -7.84 5.45
CA THR A 382 -24.19 -7.84 4.95
C THR A 382 -24.92 -6.68 5.62
N LEU A 383 -25.57 -5.85 4.82
CA LEU A 383 -26.31 -4.68 5.32
C LEU A 383 -27.35 -5.11 6.34
N ASN A 384 -27.39 -4.43 7.48
CA ASN A 384 -28.25 -4.70 8.66
C ASN A 384 -28.08 -6.09 9.30
N LYS A 385 -26.98 -6.80 9.02
CA LYS A 385 -26.64 -8.06 9.69
C LYS A 385 -25.27 -8.02 10.38
N GLY A 386 -24.45 -7.01 10.05
CA GLY A 386 -23.15 -6.80 10.64
C GLY A 386 -21.99 -6.99 9.67
N THR A 387 -20.79 -6.88 10.22
CA THR A 387 -19.52 -7.01 9.50
C THR A 387 -18.57 -7.93 10.25
N THR A 388 -17.79 -8.68 9.52
CA THR A 388 -16.65 -9.42 10.04
C THR A 388 -15.40 -8.90 9.35
N PHE A 389 -14.56 -8.17 10.06
CA PHE A 389 -13.19 -7.89 9.63
C PHE A 389 -12.30 -9.06 10.03
N TYR A 390 -11.47 -9.52 9.12
CA TYR A 390 -10.51 -10.59 9.39
C TYR A 390 -9.14 -10.26 8.79
N PHE A 391 -8.11 -10.68 9.51
CA PHE A 391 -6.74 -10.48 9.05
C PHE A 391 -5.87 -11.68 9.43
N THR A 392 -4.77 -11.86 8.69
CA THR A 392 -3.79 -12.90 8.99
C THR A 392 -2.61 -12.33 9.76
N ALA A 393 -2.13 -13.07 10.76
CA ALA A 393 -0.96 -12.72 11.53
C ALA A 393 0.01 -13.92 11.58
N PRO A 394 1.34 -13.70 11.48
CA PRO A 394 2.31 -14.78 11.47
C PRO A 394 2.32 -15.53 12.80
N LEU A 395 2.39 -16.87 12.69
CA LEU A 395 2.56 -17.77 13.82
C LEU A 395 4.02 -17.78 14.28
N TYR A 396 4.20 -17.92 15.57
CA TYR A 396 5.52 -18.23 16.13
C TYR A 396 5.80 -19.73 15.91
N THR A 397 6.79 -20.05 15.08
CA THR A 397 7.13 -21.43 14.70
C THR A 397 8.28 -22.01 15.52
N GLY A 398 8.78 -21.31 16.54
CA GLY A 398 9.83 -21.81 17.43
C GLY A 398 11.25 -21.86 16.82
N GLN A 399 11.44 -21.35 15.58
CA GLN A 399 12.75 -21.20 14.98
C GLN A 399 13.13 -19.70 15.02
N SER A 400 13.85 -19.33 16.07
CA SER A 400 14.67 -18.12 16.07
C SER A 400 16.04 -18.52 15.52
N GLU A 401 16.39 -18.02 14.33
CA GLU A 401 17.78 -17.94 13.91
C GLU A 401 18.54 -16.91 14.71
#